data_3b94a3ef73facd19a14d964ab7975d16
#
_entry.id   3b94a3ef73facd19a14d964ab7975d16
#
_cell.length_a   1.000
_cell.length_b   1.000
_cell.length_c   1.000
_cell.angle_alpha   90.00
_cell.angle_beta   90.00
_cell.angle_gamma   90.00
#
_symmetry.space_group_name_H-M   'P 1'
#
loop_
_entity.id
_entity.type
_entity.pdbx_description
1 polymer ?
#
loop_
_entity_poly.entity_id
_entity_poly.type
_entity_poly.pdbx_seq_one_letter_code
_entity_poly.pdbx_strand_id
1 'polypeptide(L)'
;QRQMCIRDRVIKHEGYTVSYNSDYKIANWVAYELTSKEATSKKNERSNKFVSDPMVKGATAMNEDYTRSGYDRGHMAPAGDMKWSAKAMRESFYLSNICPQKPGLNRGIWKDLEEQARLWAKENGSLLIVTGPVITDDLKRLGKNRVGIPKTFYKVICTITNGKPEGVGFLFDNKDYGKTPLKSMMIPIDSVEKVTGIDFFPSLPDSIENPM
;
A
#
# COMPACT_ATOMS: atom_id res chain seq x y z
N GLN A 1 -15.17 -8.70 -14.74
CA GLN A 1 -13.76 -8.93 -15.10
C GLN A 1 -13.22 -7.65 -15.72
N ARG A 2 -12.51 -6.81 -14.96
CA ARG A 2 -11.71 -5.74 -15.56
C ARG A 2 -10.61 -6.41 -16.38
N GLN A 3 -10.66 -6.25 -17.71
CA GLN A 3 -9.51 -6.54 -18.56
C GLN A 3 -8.32 -5.74 -18.00
N MET A 4 -7.31 -6.46 -17.50
CA MET A 4 -6.03 -5.87 -17.13
C MET A 4 -5.52 -5.11 -18.35
N CYS A 5 -5.52 -3.80 -18.28
CA CYS A 5 -5.15 -2.96 -19.42
C CYS A 5 -3.70 -3.30 -19.79
N ILE A 6 -3.40 -3.48 -21.06
CA ILE A 6 -2.06 -3.79 -21.62
C ILE A 6 -0.97 -2.80 -21.13
N ARG A 7 -1.36 -1.70 -20.49
CA ARG A 7 -0.52 -0.65 -19.92
C ARG A 7 -0.11 -0.87 -18.46
N ASP A 8 -0.71 -1.84 -17.76
CA ASP A 8 -0.35 -2.13 -16.37
C ASP A 8 0.91 -2.99 -16.35
N ARG A 9 1.88 -2.57 -15.56
CA ARG A 9 3.18 -3.25 -15.44
C ARG A 9 3.39 -3.74 -14.03
N VAL A 10 3.72 -5.02 -13.91
CA VAL A 10 4.20 -5.58 -12.65
C VAL A 10 5.71 -5.37 -12.58
N ILE A 11 6.16 -4.64 -11.57
CA ILE A 11 7.56 -4.29 -11.32
C ILE A 11 7.94 -4.90 -9.96
N LYS A 12 9.04 -5.66 -9.96
CA LYS A 12 9.56 -6.28 -8.74
C LYS A 12 10.75 -5.49 -8.21
N HIS A 13 10.60 -4.96 -7.00
CA HIS A 13 11.65 -4.34 -6.21
C HIS A 13 12.18 -5.30 -5.13
N GLU A 14 13.22 -4.91 -4.39
CA GLU A 14 13.80 -5.76 -3.37
C GLU A 14 12.83 -6.06 -2.22
N GLY A 15 12.10 -5.04 -1.76
CA GLY A 15 11.20 -5.15 -0.62
C GLY A 15 9.72 -5.28 -0.98
N TYR A 16 9.33 -5.12 -2.24
CA TYR A 16 7.92 -5.17 -2.66
C TYR A 16 7.77 -5.37 -4.16
N THR A 17 6.59 -5.77 -4.57
CA THR A 17 6.16 -5.81 -5.98
C THR A 17 5.03 -4.81 -6.18
N VAL A 18 5.04 -4.06 -7.27
CA VAL A 18 4.01 -3.08 -7.61
C VAL A 18 3.39 -3.39 -8.98
N SER A 19 2.07 -3.38 -9.07
CA SER A 19 1.35 -3.23 -10.33
C SER A 19 1.13 -1.75 -10.60
N TYR A 20 1.84 -1.21 -11.58
CA TYR A 20 1.83 0.22 -11.87
C TYR A 20 0.79 0.57 -12.93
N ASN A 21 -0.05 1.54 -12.63
CA ASN A 21 -1.04 2.11 -13.53
C ASN A 21 -0.48 3.34 -14.25
N SER A 22 -0.15 3.18 -15.53
CA SER A 22 0.44 4.24 -16.34
C SER A 22 -0.52 5.39 -16.66
N ASP A 23 -1.84 5.15 -16.67
CA ASP A 23 -2.84 6.20 -16.94
C ASP A 23 -3.00 7.13 -15.74
N TYR A 24 -3.01 6.57 -14.53
CA TYR A 24 -3.14 7.31 -13.28
C TYR A 24 -1.81 7.65 -12.62
N LYS A 25 -0.70 7.01 -13.02
CA LYS A 25 0.65 7.21 -12.48
C LYS A 25 0.75 6.93 -10.98
N ILE A 26 0.02 5.92 -10.54
CA ILE A 26 -0.01 5.37 -9.18
C ILE A 26 -0.06 3.85 -9.27
N ALA A 27 0.10 3.15 -8.15
CA ALA A 27 -0.07 1.70 -8.11
C ALA A 27 -1.54 1.30 -8.30
N ASN A 28 -1.81 0.14 -8.93
CA ASN A 28 -3.07 -0.59 -8.75
C ASN A 28 -3.04 -1.33 -7.41
N TRP A 29 -1.90 -1.97 -7.13
CA TRP A 29 -1.60 -2.63 -5.88
C TRP A 29 -0.09 -2.69 -5.65
N VAL A 30 0.28 -2.82 -4.38
CA VAL A 30 1.63 -3.12 -3.92
C VAL A 30 1.53 -4.32 -2.98
N ALA A 31 2.35 -5.33 -3.20
CA ALA A 31 2.37 -6.56 -2.41
C ALA A 31 3.77 -6.82 -1.86
N TYR A 32 3.86 -7.24 -0.60
CA TYR A 32 5.11 -7.60 0.05
C TYR A 32 4.89 -8.52 1.24
N GLU A 33 5.91 -9.28 1.60
CA GLU A 33 6.02 -9.98 2.86
C GLU A 33 6.71 -9.06 3.89
N LEU A 34 6.26 -9.10 5.14
CA LEU A 34 6.89 -8.43 6.27
C LEU A 34 7.20 -9.48 7.34
N THR A 35 8.44 -9.89 7.42
CA THR A 35 8.89 -10.84 8.45
C THR A 35 9.14 -10.15 9.79
N SER A 36 9.10 -10.90 10.88
CA SER A 36 9.45 -10.41 12.22
C SER A 36 10.86 -9.78 12.27
N LYS A 37 11.81 -10.38 11.53
CA LYS A 37 13.18 -9.88 11.40
C LYS A 37 13.24 -8.51 10.68
N GLU A 38 12.46 -8.33 9.65
CA GLU A 38 12.36 -7.06 8.89
C GLU A 38 11.65 -5.99 9.70
N ALA A 39 10.52 -6.34 10.34
CA ALA A 39 9.74 -5.45 11.19
C ALA A 39 10.50 -4.89 12.40
N THR A 40 11.50 -5.63 12.89
CA THR A 40 12.35 -5.21 14.01
C THR A 40 13.65 -4.54 13.60
N SER A 41 13.98 -4.55 12.31
CA SER A 41 15.24 -4.02 11.80
C SER A 41 15.33 -2.49 11.95
N LYS A 42 16.53 -2.02 12.33
CA LYS A 42 16.90 -0.60 12.44
C LYS A 42 18.18 -0.29 11.66
N LYS A 43 18.54 -1.13 10.69
CA LYS A 43 19.84 -1.05 9.99
C LYS A 43 19.99 0.21 9.16
N ASN A 44 18.90 0.73 8.61
CA ASN A 44 18.94 1.86 7.70
C ASN A 44 18.02 2.99 8.17
N GLU A 45 18.51 4.22 8.10
CA GLU A 45 17.74 5.42 8.36
C GLU A 45 16.76 5.71 7.20
N ARG A 46 15.70 6.47 7.49
CA ARG A 46 14.71 6.88 6.50
C ARG A 46 15.36 7.78 5.42
N SER A 47 15.18 7.42 4.15
CA SER A 47 15.79 8.14 3.03
C SER A 47 15.23 9.55 2.83
N ASN A 48 13.93 9.75 2.91
CA ASN A 48 13.19 11.00 2.57
C ASN A 48 13.41 11.52 1.13
N LYS A 49 14.06 10.74 0.25
CA LYS A 49 14.41 11.14 -1.11
C LYS A 49 13.46 10.49 -2.12
N PHE A 50 12.37 11.18 -2.41
CA PHE A 50 11.41 10.74 -3.44
C PHE A 50 11.98 10.97 -4.84
N VAL A 51 11.95 9.94 -5.67
CA VAL A 51 12.44 9.97 -7.05
C VAL A 51 11.54 9.11 -7.96
N SER A 52 11.58 9.39 -9.26
CA SER A 52 10.92 8.54 -10.25
C SER A 52 11.50 7.13 -10.21
N ASP A 53 10.64 6.14 -10.42
CA ASP A 53 11.06 4.74 -10.51
C ASP A 53 11.77 4.50 -11.85
N PRO A 54 13.04 4.10 -11.86
CA PRO A 54 13.78 3.87 -13.11
C PRO A 54 13.25 2.70 -13.93
N MET A 55 12.45 1.81 -13.33
CA MET A 55 11.84 0.68 -14.03
C MET A 55 10.51 1.05 -14.70
N VAL A 56 9.92 2.20 -14.38
CA VAL A 56 8.74 2.72 -15.05
C VAL A 56 9.17 3.40 -16.36
N LYS A 57 8.75 2.81 -17.49
CA LYS A 57 8.98 3.41 -18.82
C LYS A 57 7.82 4.35 -19.17
N GLY A 58 8.14 5.57 -19.58
CA GLY A 58 7.16 6.57 -19.99
C GLY A 58 6.86 7.61 -18.90
N ALA A 59 5.69 8.24 -19.00
CA ALA A 59 5.31 9.30 -18.07
C ALA A 59 5.05 8.76 -16.67
N THR A 60 5.60 9.44 -15.67
CA THR A 60 5.47 9.12 -14.24
C THR A 60 5.10 10.37 -13.46
N ALA A 61 4.69 10.19 -12.20
CA ALA A 61 4.58 11.29 -11.26
C ALA A 61 5.95 11.92 -10.97
N MET A 62 5.94 13.19 -10.62
CA MET A 62 7.11 13.97 -10.22
C MET A 62 6.86 14.63 -8.86
N ASN A 63 7.93 15.02 -8.15
CA ASN A 63 7.80 15.68 -6.86
C ASN A 63 7.00 16.98 -6.92
N GLU A 64 7.11 17.69 -8.03
CA GLU A 64 6.44 18.96 -8.30
C GLU A 64 4.91 18.81 -8.31
N ASP A 65 4.39 17.65 -8.71
CA ASP A 65 2.94 17.37 -8.70
C ASP A 65 2.36 17.42 -7.29
N TYR A 66 3.15 17.02 -6.29
CA TYR A 66 2.75 17.00 -4.88
C TYR A 66 3.03 18.32 -4.14
N THR A 67 3.92 19.15 -4.67
CA THR A 67 4.35 20.37 -3.99
C THR A 67 3.19 21.37 -3.87
N ARG A 68 2.88 21.78 -2.63
CA ARG A 68 1.76 22.70 -2.30
C ARG A 68 0.39 22.23 -2.79
N SER A 69 0.22 20.93 -3.01
CA SER A 69 -1.01 20.35 -3.53
C SER A 69 -2.09 20.10 -2.48
N GLY A 70 -1.72 20.14 -1.18
CA GLY A 70 -2.59 19.73 -0.08
C GLY A 70 -2.64 18.21 0.13
N TYR A 71 -1.80 17.45 -0.58
CA TYR A 71 -1.64 16.01 -0.42
C TYR A 71 -0.22 15.66 0.00
N ASP A 72 -0.09 14.68 0.88
CA ASP A 72 1.16 14.03 1.21
C ASP A 72 1.55 13.02 0.13
N ARG A 73 2.83 12.69 0.06
CA ARG A 73 3.37 11.55 -0.68
C ARG A 73 3.18 10.30 0.17
N GLY A 74 2.00 9.68 0.07
CA GLY A 74 1.63 8.51 0.87
C GLY A 74 2.26 7.23 0.32
N HIS A 75 3.00 6.51 1.17
CA HIS A 75 3.58 5.21 0.82
C HIS A 75 2.52 4.11 0.81
N MET A 76 2.62 3.19 -0.16
CA MET A 76 1.87 1.92 -0.11
C MET A 76 2.67 0.88 0.68
N ALA A 77 3.90 0.53 0.27
CA ALA A 77 4.86 -0.18 1.10
C ALA A 77 5.64 0.85 1.93
N PRO A 78 5.48 0.89 3.28
CA PRO A 78 6.02 1.98 4.09
C PRO A 78 7.53 1.86 4.28
N ALA A 79 8.21 3.00 4.34
CA ALA A 79 9.64 3.06 4.60
C ALA A 79 10.02 2.43 5.96
N GLY A 80 9.09 2.42 6.92
CA GLY A 80 9.27 1.78 8.23
C GLY A 80 9.53 0.28 8.14
N ASP A 81 8.95 -0.37 7.11
CA ASP A 81 9.05 -1.82 6.89
C ASP A 81 10.30 -2.19 6.05
N MET A 82 11.01 -1.19 5.50
CA MET A 82 12.15 -1.37 4.59
C MET A 82 13.52 -1.09 5.24
N LYS A 83 13.58 -0.92 6.55
CA LYS A 83 14.82 -0.59 7.29
C LYS A 83 15.88 -1.70 7.28
N TRP A 84 15.53 -2.90 6.87
CA TRP A 84 16.42 -4.06 6.81
C TRP A 84 17.43 -4.02 5.65
N SER A 85 17.13 -3.29 4.58
CA SER A 85 17.99 -3.14 3.39
C SER A 85 18.08 -1.69 2.95
N ALA A 86 19.29 -1.21 2.64
CA ALA A 86 19.51 0.13 2.09
C ALA A 86 18.85 0.28 0.70
N LYS A 87 18.81 -0.78 -0.08
CA LYS A 87 18.17 -0.80 -1.40
C LYS A 87 16.64 -0.78 -1.25
N ALA A 88 16.06 -1.65 -0.42
CA ALA A 88 14.61 -1.65 -0.15
C ALA A 88 14.14 -0.29 0.39
N MET A 89 14.91 0.31 1.32
CA MET A 89 14.65 1.65 1.83
C MET A 89 14.61 2.70 0.71
N ARG A 90 15.62 2.71 -0.17
CA ARG A 90 15.67 3.66 -1.30
C ARG A 90 14.51 3.44 -2.27
N GLU A 91 14.22 2.19 -2.60
CA GLU A 91 13.15 1.82 -3.53
C GLU A 91 11.76 2.16 -2.99
N SER A 92 11.54 2.12 -1.66
CA SER A 92 10.27 2.52 -1.06
C SER A 92 9.90 3.98 -1.32
N PHE A 93 10.87 4.84 -1.68
CA PHE A 93 10.68 6.24 -2.07
C PHE A 93 10.50 6.45 -3.57
N TYR A 94 10.43 5.39 -4.36
CA TYR A 94 10.05 5.51 -5.76
C TYR A 94 8.59 5.94 -5.90
N LEU A 95 8.34 6.90 -6.79
CA LEU A 95 7.00 7.47 -6.98
C LEU A 95 5.98 6.46 -7.51
N SER A 96 6.41 5.30 -7.99
CA SER A 96 5.53 4.15 -8.30
C SER A 96 4.87 3.54 -7.06
N ASN A 97 5.49 3.70 -5.88
CA ASN A 97 4.98 3.25 -4.57
C ASN A 97 4.18 4.35 -3.82
N ILE A 98 3.98 5.50 -4.43
CA ILE A 98 3.45 6.69 -3.78
C ILE A 98 2.11 7.08 -4.38
N CYS A 99 1.16 7.43 -3.50
CA CYS A 99 -0.15 7.96 -3.90
C CYS A 99 -0.44 9.28 -3.18
N PRO A 100 -1.25 10.17 -3.80
CA PRO A 100 -1.74 11.37 -3.12
C PRO A 100 -2.67 11.01 -1.95
N GLN A 101 -2.23 11.21 -0.73
CA GLN A 101 -3.00 10.99 0.49
C GLN A 101 -3.25 12.31 1.24
N LYS A 102 -4.45 12.48 1.81
CA LYS A 102 -4.70 13.58 2.74
C LYS A 102 -3.80 13.45 3.96
N PRO A 103 -3.21 14.57 4.47
CA PRO A 103 -2.34 14.53 5.64
C PRO A 103 -2.96 13.84 6.86
N GLY A 104 -4.26 14.08 7.11
CA GLY A 104 -4.98 13.45 8.22
C GLY A 104 -5.11 11.93 8.09
N LEU A 105 -5.20 11.39 6.86
CA LEU A 105 -5.13 9.95 6.63
C LEU A 105 -3.68 9.44 6.81
N ASN A 106 -2.75 10.00 6.02
CA ASN A 106 -1.37 9.52 5.92
C ASN A 106 -0.61 9.56 7.25
N ARG A 107 -0.80 10.62 8.02
CA ARG A 107 -0.12 10.83 9.31
C ARG A 107 -0.91 10.31 10.51
N GLY A 108 -2.19 9.96 10.32
CA GLY A 108 -3.11 9.42 11.30
C GLY A 108 -3.29 7.91 11.16
N ILE A 109 -4.53 7.46 10.99
CA ILE A 109 -4.93 6.06 11.05
C ILE A 109 -4.18 5.13 10.07
N TRP A 110 -3.72 5.64 8.91
CA TRP A 110 -2.89 4.87 7.97
C TRP A 110 -1.53 4.53 8.59
N LYS A 111 -0.88 5.50 9.23
CA LYS A 111 0.35 5.29 9.99
C LYS A 111 0.13 4.33 11.17
N ASP A 112 -0.98 4.47 11.89
CA ASP A 112 -1.32 3.59 13.00
C ASP A 112 -1.44 2.13 12.52
N LEU A 113 -2.06 1.90 11.35
CA LEU A 113 -2.14 0.57 10.74
C LEU A 113 -0.76 0.02 10.35
N GLU A 114 0.13 0.85 9.81
CA GLU A 114 1.51 0.45 9.50
C GLU A 114 2.27 0.03 10.77
N GLU A 115 2.10 0.77 11.87
CA GLU A 115 2.70 0.44 13.16
C GLU A 115 2.11 -0.85 13.74
N GLN A 116 0.80 -1.03 13.64
CA GLN A 116 0.12 -2.25 14.08
C GLN A 116 0.56 -3.48 13.25
N ALA A 117 0.70 -3.34 11.94
CA ALA A 117 1.20 -4.42 11.08
C ALA A 117 2.59 -4.89 11.51
N ARG A 118 3.49 -3.96 11.86
CA ARG A 118 4.81 -4.33 12.40
C ARG A 118 4.72 -5.08 13.72
N LEU A 119 3.77 -4.75 14.61
CA LEU A 119 3.53 -5.52 15.84
C LEU A 119 3.04 -6.92 15.52
N TRP A 120 2.04 -7.06 14.63
CA TRP A 120 1.54 -8.38 14.21
C TRP A 120 2.63 -9.22 13.52
N ALA A 121 3.49 -8.64 12.70
CA ALA A 121 4.62 -9.37 12.11
C ALA A 121 5.59 -9.92 13.17
N LYS A 122 5.83 -9.16 14.24
CA LYS A 122 6.66 -9.61 15.37
C LYS A 122 6.02 -10.78 16.12
N GLU A 123 4.71 -10.74 16.32
CA GLU A 123 3.94 -11.74 17.06
C GLU A 123 3.76 -13.03 16.26
N ASN A 124 3.50 -12.90 14.95
CA ASN A 124 3.12 -14.03 14.09
C ASN A 124 4.27 -14.58 13.21
N GLY A 125 5.45 -13.95 13.24
CA GLY A 125 6.61 -14.36 12.44
C GLY A 125 6.67 -13.70 11.06
N SER A 126 5.59 -13.69 10.28
CA SER A 126 5.50 -12.96 9.02
C SER A 126 4.05 -12.60 8.66
N LEU A 127 3.91 -11.58 7.84
CA LEU A 127 2.66 -11.15 7.21
C LEU A 127 2.81 -11.07 5.70
N LEU A 128 1.78 -11.45 4.99
CA LEU A 128 1.59 -11.10 3.58
C LEU A 128 0.68 -9.88 3.51
N ILE A 129 1.11 -8.82 2.85
CA ILE A 129 0.40 -7.54 2.78
C ILE A 129 0.17 -7.16 1.32
N VAL A 130 -1.09 -6.86 0.99
CA VAL A 130 -1.46 -6.24 -0.29
C VAL A 130 -2.17 -4.93 0.03
N THR A 131 -1.75 -3.86 -0.60
CA THR A 131 -2.25 -2.51 -0.32
C THR A 131 -2.29 -1.67 -1.60
N GLY A 132 -3.18 -0.72 -1.66
CA GLY A 132 -3.28 0.15 -2.82
C GLY A 132 -4.46 1.12 -2.76
N PRO A 133 -4.60 1.96 -3.78
CA PRO A 133 -5.78 2.76 -3.98
C PRO A 133 -6.91 1.95 -4.63
N VAL A 134 -8.15 2.28 -4.35
CA VAL A 134 -9.28 1.83 -5.17
C VAL A 134 -9.32 2.70 -6.45
N ILE A 135 -9.07 2.05 -7.58
CA ILE A 135 -9.07 2.74 -8.89
C ILE A 135 -10.50 2.80 -9.44
N THR A 136 -10.96 4.02 -9.72
CA THR A 136 -12.22 4.31 -10.39
C THR A 136 -11.97 5.21 -11.61
N ASP A 137 -12.86 5.19 -12.58
CA ASP A 137 -12.66 5.92 -13.86
C ASP A 137 -12.77 7.45 -13.68
N ASP A 138 -13.31 7.92 -12.56
CA ASP A 138 -13.57 9.32 -12.24
C ASP A 138 -12.56 9.96 -11.29
N LEU A 139 -11.35 9.38 -11.13
CA LEU A 139 -10.34 9.96 -10.26
C LEU A 139 -9.93 11.36 -10.70
N LYS A 140 -9.99 12.31 -9.78
CA LYS A 140 -9.39 13.64 -9.96
C LYS A 140 -7.89 13.51 -10.24
N ARG A 141 -7.31 14.52 -10.84
CA ARG A 141 -5.90 14.52 -11.26
C ARG A 141 -5.12 15.61 -10.53
N LEU A 142 -3.91 15.27 -10.12
CA LEU A 142 -2.98 16.13 -9.40
C LEU A 142 -1.83 16.56 -10.32
N GLY A 143 -1.48 17.84 -10.26
CA GLY A 143 -0.28 18.38 -10.89
C GLY A 143 -0.25 18.30 -12.42
N LYS A 144 0.89 18.72 -12.96
CA LYS A 144 1.14 18.78 -14.42
C LYS A 144 1.12 17.39 -15.07
N ASN A 145 1.61 16.38 -14.35
CA ASN A 145 1.66 15.01 -14.84
C ASN A 145 0.35 14.25 -14.65
N ARG A 146 -0.70 14.92 -14.12
CA ARG A 146 -2.06 14.36 -14.00
C ARG A 146 -2.10 13.06 -13.18
N VAL A 147 -1.46 13.06 -12.01
CA VAL A 147 -1.44 11.92 -11.08
C VAL A 147 -2.85 11.68 -10.53
N GLY A 148 -3.32 10.45 -10.53
CA GLY A 148 -4.64 10.11 -9.99
C GLY A 148 -4.71 10.37 -8.49
N ILE A 149 -5.83 10.98 -8.04
CA ILE A 149 -6.11 11.20 -6.62
C ILE A 149 -7.14 10.16 -6.18
N PRO A 150 -6.74 9.11 -5.45
CA PRO A 150 -7.67 8.09 -4.99
C PRO A 150 -8.67 8.66 -3.99
N LYS A 151 -9.92 8.18 -4.06
CA LYS A 151 -10.96 8.48 -3.08
C LYS A 151 -10.87 7.56 -1.87
N THR A 152 -10.39 6.34 -2.08
CA THR A 152 -10.33 5.27 -1.07
C THR A 152 -9.04 4.48 -1.24
N PHE A 153 -8.49 4.02 -0.12
CA PHE A 153 -7.34 3.11 -0.06
C PHE A 153 -7.71 1.83 0.66
N TYR A 154 -7.04 0.75 0.33
CA TYR A 154 -7.21 -0.52 1.01
C TYR A 154 -5.87 -1.08 1.50
N LYS A 155 -5.94 -1.91 2.52
CA LYS A 155 -4.85 -2.78 2.95
C LYS A 155 -5.45 -4.11 3.39
N VAL A 156 -4.89 -5.19 2.85
CA VAL A 156 -5.24 -6.57 3.21
C VAL A 156 -4.01 -7.21 3.80
N ILE A 157 -4.17 -7.82 4.96
CA ILE A 157 -3.08 -8.44 5.72
C ILE A 157 -3.48 -9.88 6.01
N CYS A 158 -2.58 -10.82 5.70
CA CYS A 158 -2.73 -12.23 5.98
C CYS A 158 -1.51 -12.79 6.71
N THR A 159 -1.73 -13.72 7.61
CA THR A 159 -0.68 -14.50 8.30
C THR A 159 -1.07 -15.97 8.36
N ILE A 160 -0.13 -16.83 8.73
CA ILE A 160 -0.39 -18.24 8.99
C ILE A 160 -0.06 -18.51 10.46
N THR A 161 -1.08 -18.62 11.30
CA THR A 161 -0.94 -18.89 12.75
C THR A 161 -1.28 -20.35 13.02
N ASN A 162 -0.32 -21.10 13.59
CA ASN A 162 -0.50 -22.54 13.88
C ASN A 162 -0.97 -23.37 12.67
N GLY A 163 -0.46 -23.04 11.48
CA GLY A 163 -0.84 -23.72 10.23
C GLY A 163 -2.21 -23.35 9.70
N LYS A 164 -2.90 -22.39 10.31
CA LYS A 164 -4.16 -21.82 9.83
C LYS A 164 -3.93 -20.42 9.30
N PRO A 165 -4.38 -20.10 8.09
CA PRO A 165 -4.33 -18.75 7.59
C PRO A 165 -5.39 -17.88 8.30
N GLU A 166 -5.01 -16.66 8.63
CA GLU A 166 -5.84 -15.62 9.24
C GLU A 166 -5.64 -14.32 8.48
N GLY A 167 -6.69 -13.59 8.23
CA GLY A 167 -6.59 -12.36 7.45
C GLY A 167 -7.58 -11.28 7.87
N VAL A 168 -7.24 -10.04 7.54
CA VAL A 168 -8.06 -8.86 7.82
C VAL A 168 -7.92 -7.84 6.71
N GLY A 169 -9.02 -7.19 6.37
CA GLY A 169 -9.09 -6.09 5.42
C GLY A 169 -9.33 -4.75 6.09
N PHE A 170 -8.94 -3.70 5.40
CA PHE A 170 -9.18 -2.30 5.75
C PHE A 170 -9.53 -1.50 4.51
N LEU A 171 -10.51 -0.60 4.66
CA LEU A 171 -10.87 0.41 3.66
C LEU A 171 -10.90 1.79 4.34
N PHE A 172 -10.18 2.74 3.77
CA PHE A 172 -10.13 4.10 4.27
C PHE A 172 -10.43 5.09 3.15
N ASP A 173 -11.42 5.94 3.36
CA ASP A 173 -11.55 7.13 2.51
C ASP A 173 -10.34 8.04 2.66
N ASN A 174 -10.02 8.77 1.61
CA ASN A 174 -8.90 9.71 1.63
C ASN A 174 -9.24 10.99 2.41
N LYS A 175 -9.41 10.84 3.74
CA LYS A 175 -9.81 11.91 4.67
C LYS A 175 -9.14 11.73 6.03
N ASP A 176 -9.33 12.70 6.92
CA ASP A 176 -8.95 12.59 8.32
C ASP A 176 -9.95 11.71 9.09
N TYR A 177 -9.44 10.82 9.92
CA TYR A 177 -10.21 9.93 10.80
C TYR A 177 -10.18 10.38 12.27
N GLY A 178 -9.47 11.46 12.60
CA GLY A 178 -9.37 11.96 13.97
C GLY A 178 -8.88 10.89 14.95
N LYS A 179 -9.67 10.61 15.97
CA LYS A 179 -9.37 9.59 17.01
C LYS A 179 -10.09 8.26 16.78
N THR A 180 -10.54 7.96 15.56
CA THR A 180 -11.20 6.68 15.25
C THR A 180 -10.28 5.51 15.62
N PRO A 181 -10.73 4.54 16.44
CA PRO A 181 -9.92 3.38 16.79
C PRO A 181 -9.68 2.49 15.58
N LEU A 182 -8.42 2.11 15.32
CA LEU A 182 -8.05 1.23 14.20
C LEU A 182 -8.86 -0.08 14.20
N LYS A 183 -9.09 -0.67 15.36
CA LYS A 183 -9.86 -1.93 15.50
C LYS A 183 -11.28 -1.82 14.94
N SER A 184 -11.91 -0.66 15.00
CA SER A 184 -13.26 -0.46 14.45
C SER A 184 -13.31 -0.42 12.92
N MET A 185 -12.15 -0.37 12.25
CA MET A 185 -12.01 -0.36 10.81
C MET A 185 -11.67 -1.73 10.20
N MET A 186 -11.53 -2.75 11.05
CA MET A 186 -11.27 -4.12 10.62
C MET A 186 -12.52 -4.69 9.92
N ILE A 187 -12.34 -5.24 8.73
CA ILE A 187 -13.41 -5.84 7.92
C ILE A 187 -12.92 -7.17 7.32
N PRO A 188 -13.83 -8.06 6.88
CA PRO A 188 -13.47 -9.24 6.11
C PRO A 188 -12.73 -8.89 4.81
N ILE A 189 -11.81 -9.75 4.39
CA ILE A 189 -11.09 -9.60 3.10
C ILE A 189 -12.08 -9.53 1.95
N ASP A 190 -13.11 -10.37 1.92
CA ASP A 190 -14.19 -10.36 0.93
C ASP A 190 -14.83 -8.98 0.71
N SER A 191 -14.92 -8.18 1.79
CA SER A 191 -15.46 -6.83 1.68
C SER A 191 -14.55 -5.92 0.88
N VAL A 192 -13.23 -6.11 0.99
CA VAL A 192 -12.24 -5.39 0.18
C VAL A 192 -12.26 -5.89 -1.26
N GLU A 193 -12.38 -7.20 -1.48
CA GLU A 193 -12.49 -7.83 -2.81
C GLU A 193 -13.68 -7.31 -3.59
N LYS A 194 -14.84 -7.21 -2.95
CA LYS A 194 -16.05 -6.66 -3.56
C LYS A 194 -15.87 -5.22 -4.06
N VAL A 195 -15.08 -4.43 -3.33
CA VAL A 195 -14.84 -3.02 -3.68
C VAL A 195 -13.76 -2.88 -4.75
N THR A 196 -12.70 -3.70 -4.68
CA THR A 196 -11.53 -3.60 -5.57
C THR A 196 -11.66 -4.42 -6.83
N GLY A 197 -12.43 -5.51 -6.79
CA GLY A 197 -12.48 -6.52 -7.84
C GLY A 197 -11.18 -7.35 -7.94
N ILE A 198 -10.35 -7.32 -6.90
CA ILE A 198 -9.12 -8.10 -6.79
C ILE A 198 -9.41 -9.31 -5.92
N ASP A 199 -9.05 -10.50 -6.37
CA ASP A 199 -9.02 -11.72 -5.59
C ASP A 199 -7.66 -11.77 -4.84
N PHE A 200 -7.71 -11.62 -3.51
CA PHE A 200 -6.52 -11.59 -2.68
C PHE A 200 -6.15 -13.01 -2.21
N PHE A 201 -4.88 -13.35 -2.35
CA PHE A 201 -4.35 -14.63 -1.87
C PHE A 201 -5.09 -15.87 -2.43
N PRO A 202 -5.31 -15.98 -3.74
CA PRO A 202 -6.17 -17.01 -4.36
C PRO A 202 -5.71 -18.47 -4.12
N SER A 203 -4.53 -18.64 -3.53
CA SER A 203 -3.99 -19.96 -3.15
C SER A 203 -4.36 -20.36 -1.71
N LEU A 204 -5.01 -19.48 -0.95
CA LEU A 204 -5.42 -19.73 0.42
C LEU A 204 -6.90 -20.11 0.46
N PRO A 205 -7.34 -20.93 1.44
CA PRO A 205 -8.76 -21.32 1.55
C PRO A 205 -9.65 -20.13 1.86
N ASP A 206 -10.88 -20.10 1.30
CA ASP A 206 -11.91 -19.04 1.52
C ASP A 206 -12.28 -18.84 3.00
N SER A 207 -11.95 -19.79 3.87
CA SER A 207 -12.17 -19.69 5.32
C SER A 207 -11.34 -18.60 6.04
N ILE A 208 -10.37 -17.96 5.33
CA ILE A 208 -9.56 -16.84 5.84
C ILE A 208 -10.35 -15.55 5.89
N GLU A 209 -11.41 -15.47 5.17
CA GLU A 209 -12.10 -14.24 4.77
C GLU A 209 -12.99 -13.66 5.89
N ASN A 210 -13.15 -14.37 7.00
CA ASN A 210 -13.91 -13.92 8.16
C ASN A 210 -12.98 -13.60 9.34
N PRO A 211 -12.86 -12.33 9.77
CA PRO A 211 -12.15 -11.99 11.01
C PRO A 211 -12.84 -12.64 12.21
N MET A 212 -12.04 -13.22 13.11
CA MET A 212 -12.50 -13.64 14.42
C MET A 212 -12.93 -12.46 15.29
#